data_95df71ebe2cc223d0b74118acbec6e8b
#
_entry.id   95df71ebe2cc223d0b74118acbec6e8b
#
_cell.length_a   1.000
_cell.length_b   1.000
_cell.length_c   1.000
_cell.angle_alpha   90.00
_cell.angle_beta   90.00
_cell.angle_gamma   90.00
#
_symmetry.space_group_name_H-M   'P 1'
#
loop_
_entity.id
_entity.type
_entity.pdbx_description
1 polymer ?
#
loop_
_entity_poly.entity_id
_entity_poly.type
_entity_poly.pdbx_seq_one_letter_code
_entity_poly.pdbx_strand_id
1 'polypeptide(L)'
;MFDKEYSFKGSHAERVNRLTAKFDDKNQLFKRNLDVYIMAPIVGFLYQRKAEANIGDGTQTKIFLEQLIKNRDDLAFNYRLIMLLDKKNAPQIDERVDKAFRLFNSDKAEADEALYDQYVLGGVDILYEKLMVSA
;
A
#
# COMPACT_ATOMS: atom_id res chain seq x y z
N MET A 1 -11.85 -2.78 4.60
CA MET A 1 -10.63 -2.82 3.78
C MET A 1 -9.93 -4.14 4.06
N PHE A 2 -9.17 -4.69 3.17
CA PHE A 2 -8.48 -5.98 3.31
C PHE A 2 -9.41 -7.21 3.34
N ASP A 3 -10.63 -7.05 2.91
CA ASP A 3 -11.64 -8.11 2.87
C ASP A 3 -11.95 -8.58 1.45
N LYS A 4 -11.20 -8.07 0.48
CA LYS A 4 -11.31 -8.42 -0.94
C LYS A 4 -9.92 -8.57 -1.53
N GLU A 5 -9.83 -9.37 -2.59
CA GLU A 5 -8.63 -9.45 -3.41
C GLU A 5 -8.16 -8.04 -3.80
N TYR A 6 -6.84 -7.81 -3.78
CA TYR A 6 -6.26 -6.53 -4.21
C TYR A 6 -5.50 -6.72 -5.52
N SER A 7 -5.62 -5.76 -6.43
CA SER A 7 -4.87 -5.78 -7.69
C SER A 7 -4.10 -4.48 -7.86
N PHE A 8 -2.78 -4.60 -8.03
CA PHE A 8 -2.00 -3.52 -8.63
C PHE A 8 -2.30 -3.50 -10.13
N LYS A 9 -2.35 -2.32 -10.73
CA LYS A 9 -2.71 -2.14 -12.14
C LYS A 9 -1.69 -1.28 -12.86
N GLY A 10 -1.57 -1.47 -14.18
CA GLY A 10 -0.79 -0.62 -15.04
C GLY A 10 0.66 -0.49 -14.64
N SER A 11 1.16 0.73 -14.55
CA SER A 11 2.56 0.99 -14.22
C SER A 11 2.93 0.48 -12.83
N HIS A 12 2.00 0.52 -11.88
CA HIS A 12 2.25 -0.01 -10.53
C HIS A 12 2.38 -1.53 -10.53
N ALA A 13 1.58 -2.23 -11.33
CA ALA A 13 1.71 -3.67 -11.50
C ALA A 13 3.07 -4.04 -12.08
N GLU A 14 3.52 -3.32 -13.10
CA GLU A 14 4.83 -3.54 -13.71
C GLU A 14 5.95 -3.32 -12.69
N ARG A 15 5.87 -2.26 -11.91
CA ARG A 15 6.87 -1.95 -10.89
C ARG A 15 6.90 -2.98 -9.78
N VAL A 16 5.74 -3.45 -9.32
CA VAL A 16 5.66 -4.53 -8.33
C VAL A 16 6.27 -5.81 -8.89
N ASN A 17 5.99 -6.15 -10.14
CA ASN A 17 6.57 -7.33 -10.77
C ASN A 17 8.10 -7.25 -10.83
N ARG A 18 8.65 -6.08 -11.09
CA ARG A 18 10.11 -5.87 -11.07
C ARG A 18 10.68 -5.94 -9.66
N LEU A 19 9.99 -5.36 -8.68
CA LEU A 19 10.42 -5.39 -7.28
C LEU A 19 10.41 -6.80 -6.68
N THR A 20 9.59 -7.69 -7.22
CA THR A 20 9.49 -9.07 -6.75
C THR A 20 10.23 -10.07 -7.63
N ALA A 21 10.85 -9.61 -8.71
CA ALA A 21 11.59 -10.47 -9.60
C ALA A 21 12.90 -10.97 -8.95
N LYS A 22 13.29 -12.19 -9.29
CA LYS A 22 14.56 -12.74 -8.82
C LYS A 22 15.71 -12.22 -9.67
N PHE A 23 16.80 -11.80 -9.05
CA PHE A 23 18.04 -11.45 -9.73
C PHE A 23 18.79 -12.73 -10.13
N ASP A 24 18.76 -13.71 -9.23
CA ASP A 24 19.31 -15.04 -9.41
C ASP A 24 18.60 -16.02 -8.48
N ASP A 25 19.08 -17.25 -8.35
CA ASP A 25 18.43 -18.28 -7.55
C ASP A 25 18.32 -17.93 -6.06
N LYS A 26 19.13 -16.99 -5.57
CA LYS A 26 19.24 -16.67 -4.14
C LYS A 26 18.84 -15.25 -3.80
N ASN A 27 18.76 -14.34 -4.77
CA ASN A 27 18.62 -12.91 -4.50
C ASN A 27 17.35 -12.33 -5.09
N GLN A 28 16.58 -11.67 -4.23
CA GLN A 28 15.29 -11.10 -4.53
C GLN A 28 15.01 -9.99 -3.50
N LEU A 29 14.57 -8.83 -3.95
CA LEU A 29 14.26 -7.71 -3.03
C LEU A 29 13.04 -8.04 -2.19
N PHE A 30 11.98 -8.45 -2.83
CA PHE A 30 10.74 -8.84 -2.16
C PHE A 30 10.33 -10.22 -2.68
N LYS A 31 9.94 -11.10 -1.77
CA LYS A 31 9.54 -12.46 -2.15
C LYS A 31 8.13 -12.53 -2.73
N ARG A 32 7.23 -11.67 -2.26
CA ARG A 32 5.81 -11.72 -2.62
C ARG A 32 5.30 -10.32 -2.91
N ASN A 33 4.26 -10.23 -3.74
CA ASN A 33 3.54 -8.97 -3.97
C ASN A 33 3.00 -8.40 -2.66
N LEU A 34 2.58 -9.28 -1.75
CA LEU A 34 2.11 -8.90 -0.41
C LEU A 34 3.18 -8.13 0.37
N ASP A 35 4.44 -8.51 0.26
CA ASP A 35 5.51 -7.83 0.98
C ASP A 35 5.68 -6.39 0.51
N VAL A 36 5.52 -6.15 -0.78
CA VAL A 36 5.49 -4.79 -1.33
C VAL A 36 4.27 -4.03 -0.79
N TYR A 37 3.11 -4.68 -0.79
CA TYR A 37 1.86 -4.06 -0.32
C TYR A 37 1.91 -3.69 1.17
N ILE A 38 2.63 -4.45 1.98
CA ILE A 38 2.82 -4.15 3.41
C ILE A 38 3.76 -2.95 3.59
N MET A 39 4.87 -2.91 2.86
CA MET A 39 5.87 -1.85 3.01
C MET A 39 5.49 -0.54 2.33
N ALA A 40 4.87 -0.61 1.16
CA ALA A 40 4.62 0.56 0.31
C ALA A 40 3.85 1.69 1.00
N PRO A 41 2.75 1.45 1.73
CA PRO A 41 2.02 2.56 2.33
C PRO A 41 2.83 3.33 3.36
N ILE A 42 3.69 2.65 4.12
CA ILE A 42 4.57 3.29 5.09
C ILE A 42 5.57 4.19 4.36
N VAL A 43 6.19 3.69 3.30
CA VAL A 43 7.15 4.46 2.50
C VAL A 43 6.44 5.64 1.82
N GLY A 44 5.28 5.42 1.24
CA GLY A 44 4.48 6.49 0.62
C GLY A 44 4.15 7.59 1.61
N PHE A 45 3.73 7.22 2.82
CA PHE A 45 3.42 8.18 3.86
C PHE A 45 4.67 8.95 4.33
N LEU A 46 5.77 8.25 4.58
CA LEU A 46 7.01 8.89 5.04
C LEU A 46 7.56 9.89 4.03
N TYR A 47 7.47 9.60 2.75
CA TYR A 47 7.92 10.50 1.69
C TYR A 47 6.82 11.47 1.22
N GLN A 48 5.62 11.38 1.80
CA GLN A 48 4.46 12.18 1.40
C GLN A 48 4.20 12.06 -0.11
N ARG A 49 4.31 10.85 -0.62
CA ARG A 49 4.10 10.55 -2.04
C ARG A 49 2.78 9.79 -2.21
N LYS A 50 1.89 10.36 -2.99
CA LYS A 50 0.62 9.76 -3.37
C LYS A 50 0.62 9.52 -4.88
N ALA A 51 -0.10 8.51 -5.33
CA ALA A 51 -0.28 8.25 -6.74
C ALA A 51 -1.67 7.66 -6.99
N GLU A 52 -2.14 7.81 -8.21
CA GLU A 52 -3.42 7.26 -8.64
C GLU A 52 -3.19 6.01 -9.48
N ALA A 53 -4.15 5.08 -9.41
CA ALA A 53 -4.12 3.89 -10.25
C ALA A 53 -4.27 4.29 -11.73
N ASN A 54 -3.62 3.52 -12.59
CA ASN A 54 -3.76 3.67 -14.03
C ASN A 54 -3.93 2.29 -14.68
N ILE A 55 -4.40 2.26 -15.91
CA ILE A 55 -4.60 1.01 -16.63
C ILE A 55 -3.29 0.57 -17.31
N GLY A 56 -2.51 1.54 -17.79
CA GLY A 56 -1.28 1.26 -18.53
C GLY A 56 -1.56 0.38 -19.74
N ASP A 57 -0.83 -0.73 -19.87
CA ASP A 57 -1.01 -1.73 -20.92
C ASP A 57 -1.99 -2.83 -20.53
N GLY A 58 -2.69 -2.69 -19.41
CA GLY A 58 -3.62 -3.68 -18.91
C GLY A 58 -3.01 -4.70 -17.95
N THR A 59 -1.71 -4.61 -17.66
CA THR A 59 -1.05 -5.51 -16.69
C THR A 59 -1.68 -5.38 -15.32
N GLN A 60 -1.91 -6.51 -14.66
CA GLN A 60 -2.40 -6.57 -13.29
C GLN A 60 -1.58 -7.59 -12.49
N THR A 61 -1.38 -7.29 -11.22
CA THR A 61 -0.69 -8.16 -10.29
C THR A 61 -1.53 -8.25 -9.03
N LYS A 62 -1.94 -9.47 -8.69
CA LYS A 62 -2.94 -9.69 -7.64
C LYS A 62 -2.34 -10.16 -6.33
N ILE A 63 -2.99 -9.75 -5.24
CA ILE A 63 -2.79 -10.33 -3.92
C ILE A 63 -4.10 -11.02 -3.57
N PHE A 64 -4.05 -12.34 -3.36
CA PHE A 64 -5.25 -13.12 -3.11
C PHE A 64 -5.80 -12.89 -1.72
N LEU A 65 -7.11 -13.05 -1.58
CA LEU A 65 -7.81 -12.80 -0.32
C LEU A 65 -7.22 -13.59 0.85
N GLU A 66 -6.82 -14.84 0.63
CA GLU A 66 -6.22 -15.67 1.70
C GLU A 66 -4.94 -15.06 2.26
N GLN A 67 -4.13 -14.42 1.43
CA GLN A 67 -2.91 -13.74 1.87
C GLN A 67 -3.25 -12.51 2.72
N LEU A 68 -4.29 -11.76 2.32
CA LEU A 68 -4.75 -10.60 3.09
C LEU A 68 -5.32 -11.02 4.44
N ILE A 69 -6.08 -12.10 4.48
CA ILE A 69 -6.65 -12.64 5.72
C ILE A 69 -5.55 -13.07 6.68
N LYS A 70 -4.55 -13.81 6.19
CA LYS A 70 -3.44 -14.28 7.02
C LYS A 70 -2.60 -13.14 7.60
N ASN A 71 -2.56 -12.01 6.94
CA ASN A 71 -1.73 -10.85 7.34
C ASN A 71 -2.58 -9.66 7.80
N ARG A 72 -3.83 -9.92 8.17
CA ARG A 72 -4.80 -8.87 8.51
C ARG A 72 -4.30 -7.95 9.61
N ASP A 73 -3.67 -8.50 10.64
CA ASP A 73 -3.22 -7.70 11.77
C ASP A 73 -2.13 -6.70 11.36
N ASP A 74 -1.19 -7.13 10.54
CA ASP A 74 -0.14 -6.24 10.02
C ASP A 74 -0.71 -5.15 9.11
N LEU A 75 -1.66 -5.53 8.27
CA LEU A 75 -2.31 -4.56 7.37
C LEU A 75 -3.14 -3.54 8.13
N ALA A 76 -3.91 -4.01 9.11
CA ALA A 76 -4.69 -3.12 9.96
C ALA A 76 -3.80 -2.19 10.79
N PHE A 77 -2.68 -2.71 11.30
CA PHE A 77 -1.70 -1.91 12.02
C PHE A 77 -1.18 -0.76 11.15
N ASN A 78 -0.78 -1.05 9.92
CA ASN A 78 -0.29 -0.03 9.00
C ASN A 78 -1.34 1.04 8.71
N TYR A 79 -2.58 0.63 8.46
CA TYR A 79 -3.68 1.55 8.22
C TYR A 79 -3.90 2.46 9.42
N ARG A 80 -3.99 1.89 10.61
CA ARG A 80 -4.19 2.65 11.84
C ARG A 80 -3.04 3.61 12.12
N LEU A 81 -1.82 3.16 11.89
CA LEU A 81 -0.63 3.99 12.08
C LEU A 81 -0.68 5.24 11.19
N ILE A 82 -1.02 5.07 9.93
CA ILE A 82 -1.12 6.19 9.00
C ILE A 82 -2.26 7.12 9.38
N MET A 83 -3.43 6.58 9.74
CA MET A 83 -4.55 7.40 10.20
C MET A 83 -4.17 8.24 11.44
N LEU A 84 -3.43 7.63 12.37
CA LEU A 84 -3.00 8.32 13.61
C LEU A 84 -1.97 9.41 13.35
N LEU A 85 -1.11 9.25 12.35
CA LEU A 85 0.01 10.15 12.09
C LEU A 85 -0.27 11.22 11.03
N ASP A 86 -1.30 11.04 10.22
CA ASP A 86 -1.56 11.94 9.09
C ASP A 86 -2.34 13.18 9.53
N LYS A 87 -1.61 14.17 10.02
CA LYS A 87 -2.17 15.44 10.50
C LYS A 87 -2.80 16.28 9.38
N LYS A 88 -2.36 16.09 8.15
CA LYS A 88 -2.93 16.79 6.99
C LYS A 88 -4.32 16.27 6.68
N ASN A 89 -4.53 14.95 6.84
CA ASN A 89 -5.84 14.34 6.63
C ASN A 89 -6.83 14.70 7.74
N ALA A 90 -6.36 14.76 8.99
CA ALA A 90 -7.19 15.14 10.15
C ALA A 90 -6.32 15.86 11.16
N PRO A 91 -6.44 17.20 11.27
CA PRO A 91 -5.59 17.98 12.20
C PRO A 91 -5.76 17.64 13.66
N GLN A 92 -6.98 17.24 14.07
CA GLN A 92 -7.29 16.98 15.48
C GLN A 92 -7.02 15.51 15.84
N ILE A 93 -6.37 15.29 16.99
CA ILE A 93 -6.00 13.93 17.42
C ILE A 93 -7.25 13.04 17.61
N ASP A 94 -8.34 13.59 18.12
CA ASP A 94 -9.57 12.82 18.33
C ASP A 94 -10.14 12.29 17.02
N GLU A 95 -10.09 13.10 15.97
CA GLU A 95 -10.50 12.66 14.62
C GLU A 95 -9.62 11.55 14.11
N ARG A 96 -8.30 11.66 14.32
CA ARG A 96 -7.36 10.62 13.85
C ARG A 96 -7.58 9.30 14.59
N VAL A 97 -7.84 9.36 15.89
CA VAL A 97 -8.16 8.17 16.69
C VAL A 97 -9.45 7.52 16.20
N ASP A 98 -10.48 8.32 15.92
CA ASP A 98 -11.73 7.81 15.37
C ASP A 98 -11.52 7.11 14.02
N LYS A 99 -10.75 7.72 13.13
CA LYS A 99 -10.45 7.13 11.82
C LYS A 99 -9.67 5.82 11.94
N ALA A 100 -8.76 5.75 12.88
CA ALA A 100 -7.92 4.57 13.07
C ALA A 100 -8.68 3.39 13.69
N PHE A 101 -9.66 3.65 14.54
CA PHE A 101 -10.32 2.60 15.34
C PHE A 101 -11.82 2.54 15.13
N ARG A 102 -12.56 3.57 15.52
CA ARG A 102 -14.03 3.54 15.49
C ARG A 102 -14.59 3.44 14.07
N LEU A 103 -14.00 4.17 13.13
CA LEU A 103 -14.49 4.22 11.75
C LEU A 103 -13.84 3.16 10.85
N PHE A 104 -12.86 2.44 11.36
CA PHE A 104 -12.16 1.39 10.60
C PHE A 104 -13.18 0.35 10.09
N ASN A 105 -13.13 0.07 8.80
CA ASN A 105 -14.04 -0.86 8.10
C ASN A 105 -15.53 -0.44 8.14
N SER A 106 -15.82 0.82 8.49
CA SER A 106 -17.19 1.33 8.43
C SER A 106 -17.47 1.98 7.07
N ASP A 107 -18.75 2.29 6.83
CA ASP A 107 -19.18 3.01 5.63
C ASP A 107 -18.53 4.40 5.52
N LYS A 108 -18.10 4.97 6.64
CA LYS A 108 -17.49 6.30 6.68
C LYS A 108 -16.00 6.30 6.38
N ALA A 109 -15.40 5.13 6.17
CA ALA A 109 -13.97 4.99 5.91
C ALA A 109 -13.59 5.10 4.44
N GLU A 110 -14.54 5.22 3.52
CA GLU A 110 -14.27 5.16 2.08
C GLU A 110 -13.19 6.14 1.62
N ALA A 111 -13.30 7.41 2.04
CA ALA A 111 -12.32 8.43 1.66
C ALA A 111 -10.93 8.14 2.26
N ASP A 112 -10.89 7.65 3.49
CA ASP A 112 -9.63 7.30 4.16
C ASP A 112 -9.00 6.06 3.54
N GLU A 113 -9.80 5.09 3.12
CA GLU A 113 -9.30 3.91 2.40
C GLU A 113 -8.71 4.29 1.04
N ALA A 114 -9.37 5.23 0.34
CA ALA A 114 -8.84 5.76 -0.92
C ALA A 114 -7.51 6.49 -0.70
N LEU A 115 -7.39 7.26 0.36
CA LEU A 115 -6.15 7.95 0.73
C LEU A 115 -5.04 6.94 1.05
N TYR A 116 -5.37 5.90 1.81
CA TYR A 116 -4.42 4.83 2.12
C TYR A 116 -3.90 4.18 0.83
N ASP A 117 -4.77 3.90 -0.12
CA ASP A 117 -4.38 3.32 -1.41
C ASP A 117 -3.47 4.27 -2.20
N GLN A 118 -3.71 5.57 -2.14
CA GLN A 118 -2.82 6.56 -2.76
C GLN A 118 -1.40 6.50 -2.17
N TYR A 119 -1.27 6.29 -0.86
CA TYR A 119 0.03 6.09 -0.23
C TYR A 119 0.66 4.75 -0.62
N VAL A 120 -0.14 3.70 -0.77
CA VAL A 120 0.34 2.41 -1.28
C VAL A 120 0.98 2.61 -2.66
N LEU A 121 0.28 3.25 -3.57
CA LEU A 121 0.76 3.45 -4.94
C LEU A 121 1.95 4.40 -4.99
N GLY A 122 1.90 5.49 -4.23
CA GLY A 122 3.05 6.40 -4.10
C GLY A 122 4.26 5.69 -3.52
N GLY A 123 4.04 4.80 -2.56
CA GLY A 123 5.10 4.00 -1.97
C GLY A 123 5.72 3.02 -2.96
N VAL A 124 4.93 2.40 -3.82
CA VAL A 124 5.45 1.55 -4.91
C VAL A 124 6.38 2.38 -5.81
N ASP A 125 5.97 3.60 -6.16
CA ASP A 125 6.79 4.48 -6.98
C ASP A 125 8.12 4.82 -6.30
N ILE A 126 8.10 5.15 -5.02
CA ILE A 126 9.32 5.46 -4.24
C ILE A 126 10.22 4.23 -4.16
N LEU A 127 9.67 3.06 -3.82
CA LEU A 127 10.45 1.83 -3.74
C LEU A 127 11.12 1.52 -5.07
N TYR A 128 10.38 1.66 -6.16
CA TYR A 128 10.92 1.43 -7.49
C TYR A 128 12.06 2.41 -7.81
N GLU A 129 11.84 3.71 -7.59
CA GLU A 129 12.83 4.75 -7.85
C GLU A 129 14.10 4.54 -7.03
N LYS A 130 13.96 4.21 -5.74
CA LYS A 130 15.11 4.05 -4.84
C LYS A 130 15.86 2.74 -5.04
N LEU A 131 15.18 1.65 -5.31
CA LEU A 131 15.79 0.32 -5.34
C LEU A 131 16.14 -0.16 -6.74
N MET A 132 15.45 0.32 -7.77
CA MET A 132 15.62 -0.19 -9.13
C MET A 132 16.23 0.83 -10.09
N VAL A 133 16.07 2.13 -9.85
CA VAL A 133 16.50 3.18 -10.78
C VAL A 133 17.71 3.95 -10.26
N SER A 134 17.76 4.20 -8.96
CA SER A 134 18.80 5.04 -8.33
C SER A 134 20.09 4.30 -8.02
N ALA A 135 20.13 3.00 -8.30
CA ALA A 135 21.30 2.17 -7.98
C ALA A 135 22.52 2.49 -8.83
#